data_0fa6d9bdcf7a29f5ff4c6d40fb3ff45c
#
_entry.id   0fa6d9bdcf7a29f5ff4c6d40fb3ff45c
#
_cell.length_a   1.000
_cell.length_b   1.000
_cell.length_c   1.000
_cell.angle_alpha   90.00
_cell.angle_beta   90.00
_cell.angle_gamma   90.00
#
_symmetry.space_group_name_H-M   'P 1'
#
loop_
_entity.id
_entity.type
_entity.pdbx_description
1 polymer ?
#
loop_
_entity_poly.entity_id
_entity_poly.type
_entity_poly.pdbx_seq_one_letter_code
_entity_poly.pdbx_strand_id
1 'polypeptide(L)'
;MAANTDRAAEETASPPAEEASAVETARTQLNRAAERLDVDPNVVERLRHPHAVHEVRMPVERDDGTLEVFVGYRAQHDSVRGPYKGGIRFHPGVTRDECVGLSMWMTWKCAVMDLPFGGAKGGVVVNPKDLSEGETERLTRRFAQELRDVVGPHTDIPAPDMGTDAQTMSWFMDAYSMQEGETVPGVVTGKPPVVGGSHGRDGAPGRSVAIVAREAAAHHGIDLSGATVAVQGFGSVGANAARLLDDWGATVVAVSDVNGAVYDPDGLDTHAVPTHEEEPEAVMTHEAPETLSNEAVLELDVDILVPAAVGNVLTADNADRVRADVSSRGRTDRRRPPPTRCSTTAACR
;
A
#
# COMPACT_ATOMS: atom_id res chain seq x y z
N MET A 1 39.47 14.96 -54.47
CA MET A 1 38.46 13.96 -54.08
C MET A 1 38.24 14.17 -52.60
N ALA A 2 37.15 14.82 -52.27
CA ALA A 2 36.75 15.12 -50.88
C ALA A 2 35.76 14.04 -50.45
N ALA A 3 36.03 13.37 -49.34
CA ALA A 3 35.10 12.48 -48.69
C ALA A 3 34.35 13.25 -47.64
N ASN A 4 33.07 13.37 -47.83
CA ASN A 4 32.09 13.98 -46.93
C ASN A 4 31.72 12.92 -45.91
N THR A 5 31.95 13.18 -44.62
CA THR A 5 31.46 12.34 -43.51
C THR A 5 30.35 13.10 -42.84
N ASP A 6 29.12 12.74 -43.19
CA ASP A 6 27.93 13.08 -42.43
C ASP A 6 28.01 12.43 -41.04
N ARG A 7 28.12 13.27 -40.02
CA ARG A 7 28.00 12.89 -38.62
C ARG A 7 26.57 13.21 -38.20
N ALA A 8 25.72 12.17 -38.24
CA ALA A 8 24.39 12.24 -37.67
C ALA A 8 24.50 12.57 -36.16
N ALA A 9 23.84 13.64 -35.74
CA ALA A 9 23.70 13.99 -34.36
C ALA A 9 22.78 12.97 -33.69
N GLU A 10 23.31 12.15 -32.81
CA GLU A 10 22.52 11.38 -31.85
C GLU A 10 21.86 12.37 -30.88
N GLU A 11 20.56 12.49 -31.05
CA GLU A 11 19.67 13.18 -30.12
C GLU A 11 19.67 12.39 -28.81
N THR A 12 20.45 12.82 -27.83
CA THR A 12 20.46 12.23 -26.49
C THR A 12 19.12 12.53 -25.84
N ALA A 13 18.26 11.51 -25.80
CA ALA A 13 17.04 11.56 -25.00
C ALA A 13 17.40 11.90 -23.54
N SER A 14 16.83 12.97 -23.03
CA SER A 14 16.96 13.33 -21.62
C SER A 14 16.50 12.17 -20.74
N PRO A 15 17.25 11.83 -19.67
CA PRO A 15 16.83 10.75 -18.77
C PRO A 15 15.44 11.09 -18.21
N PRO A 16 14.56 10.08 -17.97
CA PRO A 16 13.26 10.32 -17.37
C PRO A 16 13.45 11.03 -16.03
N ALA A 17 12.60 12.02 -15.75
CA ALA A 17 12.65 12.79 -14.52
C ALA A 17 12.65 11.83 -13.33
N GLU A 18 13.67 11.88 -12.47
CA GLU A 18 13.80 11.06 -11.26
C GLU A 18 12.51 11.19 -10.45
N GLU A 19 11.83 10.07 -10.21
CA GLU A 19 10.63 10.07 -9.36
C GLU A 19 11.01 10.49 -7.94
N ALA A 20 10.31 11.50 -7.41
CA ALA A 20 10.54 11.97 -6.04
C ALA A 20 10.45 10.81 -5.04
N SER A 21 11.41 10.70 -4.14
CA SER A 21 11.44 9.65 -3.12
C SER A 21 10.23 9.72 -2.18
N ALA A 22 9.91 8.61 -1.49
CA ALA A 22 8.80 8.58 -0.54
C ALA A 22 8.97 9.64 0.56
N VAL A 23 10.19 9.87 1.03
CA VAL A 23 10.47 10.86 2.08
C VAL A 23 10.32 12.30 1.56
N GLU A 24 10.72 12.59 0.33
CA GLU A 24 10.53 13.91 -0.28
C GLU A 24 9.06 14.22 -0.50
N THR A 25 8.30 13.23 -0.95
CA THR A 25 6.85 13.35 -1.13
C THR A 25 6.15 13.61 0.21
N ALA A 26 6.48 12.86 1.26
CA ALA A 26 5.92 13.05 2.59
C ALA A 26 6.24 14.44 3.16
N ARG A 27 7.48 14.91 2.99
CA ARG A 27 7.91 16.26 3.39
C ARG A 27 7.19 17.37 2.60
N THR A 28 6.99 17.17 1.31
CA THR A 28 6.24 18.11 0.47
C THR A 28 4.78 18.22 0.92
N GLN A 29 4.15 17.12 1.27
CA GLN A 29 2.79 17.11 1.81
C GLN A 29 2.72 17.82 3.17
N LEU A 30 3.67 17.57 4.07
CA LEU A 30 3.79 18.25 5.34
C LEU A 30 3.90 19.76 5.16
N ASN A 31 4.79 20.24 4.28
CA ASN A 31 4.97 21.67 4.02
C ASN A 31 3.70 22.33 3.52
N ARG A 32 3.00 21.70 2.56
CA ARG A 32 1.71 22.22 2.04
C ARG A 32 0.64 22.29 3.12
N ALA A 33 0.58 21.33 4.02
CA ALA A 33 -0.35 21.37 5.15
C ALA A 33 0.03 22.47 6.13
N ALA A 34 1.30 22.59 6.48
CA ALA A 34 1.81 23.63 7.38
C ALA A 34 1.54 25.07 6.88
N GLU A 35 1.74 25.31 5.58
CA GLU A 35 1.44 26.61 4.95
C GLU A 35 -0.05 27.01 5.06
N ARG A 36 -0.96 26.02 5.10
CA ARG A 36 -2.41 26.28 5.20
C ARG A 36 -2.92 26.41 6.61
N LEU A 37 -2.22 25.81 7.58
CA LEU A 37 -2.71 25.64 8.95
C LEU A 37 -2.06 26.59 9.96
N ASP A 38 -1.15 27.47 9.55
CA ASP A 38 -0.37 28.36 10.43
C ASP A 38 0.25 27.61 11.64
N VAL A 39 0.93 26.50 11.32
CA VAL A 39 1.56 25.63 12.34
C VAL A 39 2.89 26.21 12.78
N ASP A 40 3.20 26.11 14.08
CA ASP A 40 4.52 26.49 14.62
C ASP A 40 5.66 25.83 13.80
N PRO A 41 6.59 26.62 13.25
CA PRO A 41 7.71 26.11 12.47
C PRO A 41 8.55 25.04 13.17
N ASN A 42 8.66 25.08 14.51
CA ASN A 42 9.38 24.08 15.29
C ASN A 42 8.67 22.72 15.28
N VAL A 43 7.33 22.73 15.28
CA VAL A 43 6.54 21.49 15.15
C VAL A 43 6.73 20.90 13.74
N VAL A 44 6.70 21.74 12.71
CA VAL A 44 6.93 21.31 11.32
C VAL A 44 8.32 20.70 11.18
N GLU A 45 9.35 21.38 11.71
CA GLU A 45 10.73 20.89 11.63
C GLU A 45 10.91 19.55 12.33
N ARG A 46 10.32 19.37 13.51
CA ARG A 46 10.31 18.10 14.23
C ARG A 46 9.66 16.98 13.40
N LEU A 47 8.53 17.26 12.73
CA LEU A 47 7.80 16.29 11.92
C LEU A 47 8.46 15.98 10.56
N ARG A 48 9.53 16.69 10.19
CA ARG A 48 10.33 16.41 8.98
C ARG A 48 11.28 15.22 9.15
N HIS A 49 11.58 14.85 10.40
CA HIS A 49 12.60 13.87 10.73
C HIS A 49 12.04 12.71 11.52
N PRO A 50 12.44 11.46 11.22
CA PRO A 50 12.13 10.35 12.10
C PRO A 50 12.88 10.49 13.41
N HIS A 51 12.29 10.01 14.50
CA HIS A 51 12.95 9.93 15.79
C HIS A 51 14.15 8.99 15.74
N ALA A 52 13.97 7.81 15.12
CA ALA A 52 15.05 6.83 14.95
C ALA A 52 14.91 6.04 13.66
N VAL A 53 16.04 5.55 13.14
CA VAL A 53 16.08 4.55 12.08
C VAL A 53 17.08 3.48 12.46
N HIS A 54 16.60 2.26 12.62
CA HIS A 54 17.40 1.08 12.92
C HIS A 54 17.70 0.36 11.61
N GLU A 55 18.98 0.10 11.37
CA GLU A 55 19.47 -0.72 10.26
C GLU A 55 20.15 -1.96 10.84
N VAL A 56 19.73 -3.12 10.40
CA VAL A 56 20.22 -4.40 10.92
C VAL A 56 20.74 -5.30 9.81
N ARG A 57 21.69 -6.14 10.15
CA ARG A 57 22.25 -7.18 9.29
C ARG A 57 21.87 -8.54 9.86
N MET A 58 21.23 -9.36 9.04
CA MET A 58 20.63 -10.62 9.44
C MET A 58 21.30 -11.78 8.69
N PRO A 59 22.28 -12.45 9.29
CA PRO A 59 22.78 -13.69 8.73
C PRO A 59 21.70 -14.79 8.87
N VAL A 60 21.31 -15.39 7.76
CA VAL A 60 20.31 -16.46 7.69
C VAL A 60 20.89 -17.62 6.89
N GLU A 61 20.75 -18.82 7.40
CA GLU A 61 21.11 -20.05 6.71
C GLU A 61 20.05 -20.41 5.66
N ARG A 62 20.50 -20.59 4.41
CA ARG A 62 19.68 -21.06 3.29
C ARG A 62 19.44 -22.58 3.39
N ASP A 63 18.48 -23.11 2.65
CA ASP A 63 18.17 -24.53 2.65
C ASP A 63 19.32 -25.41 2.10
N ASP A 64 20.20 -24.84 1.31
CA ASP A 64 21.42 -25.49 0.82
C ASP A 64 22.60 -25.44 1.79
N GLY A 65 22.41 -24.85 2.99
CA GLY A 65 23.43 -24.72 4.05
C GLY A 65 24.35 -23.52 3.85
N THR A 66 24.16 -22.67 2.83
CA THR A 66 24.92 -21.43 2.67
C THR A 66 24.40 -20.35 3.61
N LEU A 67 25.25 -19.40 3.98
CA LEU A 67 24.87 -18.23 4.78
C LEU A 67 24.67 -17.02 3.90
N GLU A 68 23.49 -16.40 3.95
CA GLU A 68 23.22 -15.11 3.32
C GLU A 68 22.94 -14.04 4.35
N VAL A 69 23.40 -12.80 4.08
CA VAL A 69 23.21 -11.67 5.00
C VAL A 69 22.23 -10.68 4.41
N PHE A 70 21.04 -10.65 4.98
CA PHE A 70 19.96 -9.71 4.59
C PHE A 70 20.08 -8.39 5.34
N VAL A 71 19.58 -7.33 4.70
CA VAL A 71 19.51 -5.98 5.27
C VAL A 71 18.08 -5.67 5.66
N GLY A 72 17.87 -5.26 6.91
CA GLY A 72 16.56 -4.82 7.39
C GLY A 72 16.60 -3.41 7.94
N TYR A 73 15.46 -2.73 7.86
CA TYR A 73 15.24 -1.37 8.38
C TYR A 73 13.99 -1.31 9.26
N ARG A 74 14.04 -0.46 10.30
CA ARG A 74 12.86 -0.02 11.06
C ARG A 74 12.98 1.47 11.31
N ALA A 75 12.13 2.27 10.67
CA ALA A 75 12.02 3.72 10.90
C ALA A 75 10.87 4.00 11.87
N GLN A 76 11.16 4.76 12.92
CA GLN A 76 10.24 5.23 13.96
C GLN A 76 10.14 6.73 13.81
N HIS A 77 8.98 7.24 13.35
CA HIS A 77 8.84 8.64 13.00
C HIS A 77 8.42 9.50 14.19
N ASP A 78 7.23 9.32 14.72
CA ASP A 78 6.71 10.11 15.86
C ASP A 78 5.83 9.25 16.76
N SER A 79 5.93 9.42 18.07
CA SER A 79 5.19 8.66 19.10
C SER A 79 4.42 9.53 20.07
N VAL A 80 4.20 10.81 19.77
CA VAL A 80 3.48 11.74 20.66
C VAL A 80 2.04 11.27 20.93
N ARG A 81 1.42 10.62 19.96
CA ARG A 81 0.05 10.08 20.08
C ARG A 81 -0.02 8.68 20.69
N GLY A 82 1.10 8.00 20.88
CA GLY A 82 1.17 6.62 21.39
C GLY A 82 2.26 5.80 20.75
N PRO A 83 2.30 4.48 20.96
CA PRO A 83 3.31 3.60 20.40
C PRO A 83 3.44 3.76 18.89
N TYR A 84 4.65 3.62 18.38
CA TYR A 84 4.88 3.59 16.94
C TYR A 84 4.09 2.44 16.30
N LYS A 85 3.53 2.65 15.11
CA LYS A 85 2.72 1.66 14.40
C LYS A 85 3.02 1.67 12.91
N GLY A 86 3.26 0.50 12.33
CA GLY A 86 3.42 0.37 10.87
C GLY A 86 3.87 -1.00 10.41
N GLY A 87 3.66 -1.28 9.12
CA GLY A 87 3.95 -2.56 8.50
C GLY A 87 5.44 -2.88 8.34
N ILE A 88 5.73 -4.15 8.11
CA ILE A 88 7.02 -4.68 7.68
C ILE A 88 6.86 -5.16 6.23
N ARG A 89 7.72 -4.68 5.33
CA ARG A 89 7.70 -5.02 3.90
C ARG A 89 8.87 -5.93 3.55
N PHE A 90 8.60 -7.02 2.84
CA PHE A 90 9.65 -7.83 2.20
C PHE A 90 9.61 -7.55 0.70
N HIS A 91 10.61 -6.80 0.21
CA HIS A 91 10.67 -6.42 -1.20
C HIS A 91 12.11 -6.00 -1.57
N PRO A 92 12.61 -6.35 -2.77
CA PRO A 92 13.97 -6.00 -3.19
C PRO A 92 14.21 -4.49 -3.29
N GLY A 93 13.17 -3.70 -3.51
CA GLY A 93 13.23 -2.24 -3.57
C GLY A 93 13.15 -1.52 -2.22
N VAL A 94 13.17 -2.23 -1.09
CA VAL A 94 13.16 -1.59 0.24
C VAL A 94 14.43 -0.79 0.44
N THR A 95 14.27 0.47 0.82
CA THR A 95 15.36 1.36 1.18
C THR A 95 15.11 2.04 2.52
N ARG A 96 16.17 2.57 3.12
CA ARG A 96 16.09 3.40 4.34
C ARG A 96 15.13 4.57 4.15
N ASP A 97 15.25 5.30 3.04
CA ASP A 97 14.46 6.50 2.76
C ASP A 97 12.99 6.16 2.46
N GLU A 98 12.73 5.01 1.81
CA GLU A 98 11.37 4.51 1.67
C GLU A 98 10.74 4.23 3.04
N CYS A 99 11.46 3.55 3.94
CA CYS A 99 10.96 3.29 5.30
C CYS A 99 10.69 4.59 6.06
N VAL A 100 11.55 5.60 5.93
CA VAL A 100 11.34 6.92 6.56
C VAL A 100 10.07 7.57 6.01
N GLY A 101 9.90 7.70 4.69
CA GLY A 101 8.72 8.32 4.09
C GLY A 101 7.42 7.61 4.46
N LEU A 102 7.43 6.27 4.43
CA LEU A 102 6.28 5.47 4.82
C LEU A 102 5.97 5.57 6.33
N SER A 103 6.97 5.73 7.20
CA SER A 103 6.75 5.95 8.64
C SER A 103 6.11 7.32 8.92
N MET A 104 6.46 8.36 8.17
CA MET A 104 5.79 9.66 8.20
C MET A 104 4.31 9.52 7.82
N TRP A 105 4.01 8.82 6.72
CA TRP A 105 2.62 8.56 6.33
C TRP A 105 1.83 7.75 7.35
N MET A 106 2.47 6.83 8.07
CA MET A 106 1.80 6.13 9.16
C MET A 106 1.43 7.07 10.31
N THR A 107 2.27 8.05 10.65
CA THR A 107 1.93 9.11 11.62
C THR A 107 0.71 9.90 11.16
N TRP A 108 0.69 10.33 9.88
CA TRP A 108 -0.45 11.07 9.32
C TRP A 108 -1.73 10.22 9.35
N LYS A 109 -1.66 8.96 8.93
CA LYS A 109 -2.81 8.05 8.93
C LYS A 109 -3.42 7.85 10.30
N CYS A 110 -2.58 7.59 11.32
CA CYS A 110 -3.05 7.42 12.68
C CYS A 110 -3.69 8.72 13.22
N ALA A 111 -3.09 9.87 12.91
CA ALA A 111 -3.61 11.17 13.34
C ALA A 111 -4.97 11.51 12.69
N VAL A 112 -5.11 11.29 11.38
CA VAL A 112 -6.37 11.55 10.64
C VAL A 112 -7.52 10.68 11.16
N MET A 113 -7.22 9.43 11.55
CA MET A 113 -8.21 8.49 12.09
C MET A 113 -8.38 8.61 13.61
N ASP A 114 -7.75 9.59 14.24
CA ASP A 114 -7.74 9.81 15.71
C ASP A 114 -7.34 8.55 16.50
N LEU A 115 -6.41 7.75 15.95
CA LEU A 115 -5.91 6.57 16.62
C LEU A 115 -4.77 6.94 17.60
N PRO A 116 -4.71 6.32 18.81
CA PRO A 116 -3.67 6.59 19.80
C PRO A 116 -2.35 5.88 19.45
N PHE A 117 -1.86 6.09 18.23
CA PHE A 117 -0.62 5.52 17.71
C PHE A 117 0.22 6.57 17.01
N GLY A 118 1.53 6.38 17.07
CA GLY A 118 2.50 7.05 16.25
C GLY A 118 2.71 6.37 14.90
N GLY A 119 3.81 6.70 14.23
CA GLY A 119 4.13 6.13 12.93
C GLY A 119 5.48 5.42 12.88
N ALA A 120 5.47 4.20 12.36
CA ALA A 120 6.67 3.46 12.01
C ALA A 120 6.54 2.76 10.67
N LYS A 121 7.66 2.32 10.12
CA LYS A 121 7.72 1.44 8.96
C LYS A 121 9.00 0.63 8.99
N GLY A 122 8.89 -0.65 8.65
CA GLY A 122 10.04 -1.51 8.48
C GLY A 122 10.03 -2.22 7.13
N GLY A 123 11.14 -2.87 6.84
CA GLY A 123 11.25 -3.73 5.69
C GLY A 123 12.58 -4.47 5.65
N VAL A 124 12.62 -5.50 4.84
CA VAL A 124 13.81 -6.28 4.53
C VAL A 124 14.03 -6.25 3.02
N VAL A 125 15.27 -6.03 2.63
CA VAL A 125 15.69 -6.06 1.22
C VAL A 125 15.76 -7.52 0.77
N VAL A 126 14.67 -8.03 0.22
CA VAL A 126 14.54 -9.43 -0.21
C VAL A 126 13.38 -9.58 -1.18
N ASN A 127 13.50 -10.47 -2.15
CA ASN A 127 12.35 -10.94 -2.91
C ASN A 127 11.78 -12.19 -2.21
N PRO A 128 10.60 -12.13 -1.57
CA PRO A 128 10.06 -13.26 -0.84
C PRO A 128 9.78 -14.49 -1.73
N LYS A 129 9.65 -14.30 -3.06
CA LYS A 129 9.46 -15.42 -4.00
C LYS A 129 10.74 -16.25 -4.21
N ASP A 130 11.90 -15.73 -3.83
CA ASP A 130 13.19 -16.41 -3.93
C ASP A 130 13.53 -17.20 -2.66
N LEU A 131 12.64 -17.17 -1.66
CA LEU A 131 12.79 -17.87 -0.40
C LEU A 131 11.81 -19.04 -0.30
N SER A 132 12.24 -20.13 0.32
CA SER A 132 11.32 -21.16 0.81
C SER A 132 10.53 -20.63 2.03
N GLU A 133 9.47 -21.35 2.41
CA GLU A 133 8.72 -21.03 3.63
C GLU A 133 9.64 -21.09 4.87
N GLY A 134 10.50 -22.11 4.97
CA GLY A 134 11.46 -22.25 6.07
C GLY A 134 12.50 -21.13 6.11
N GLU A 135 12.96 -20.67 4.96
CA GLU A 135 13.89 -19.54 4.86
C GLU A 135 13.21 -18.22 5.24
N THR A 136 11.95 -18.03 4.84
CA THR A 136 11.13 -16.86 5.22
C THR A 136 10.87 -16.85 6.73
N GLU A 137 10.62 -18.01 7.34
CA GLU A 137 10.48 -18.15 8.78
C GLU A 137 11.79 -17.75 9.49
N ARG A 138 12.93 -18.33 9.08
CA ARG A 138 14.24 -18.01 9.68
C ARG A 138 14.57 -16.52 9.58
N LEU A 139 14.34 -15.90 8.41
CA LEU A 139 14.54 -14.48 8.20
C LEU A 139 13.64 -13.63 9.10
N THR A 140 12.36 -13.97 9.18
CA THR A 140 11.38 -13.25 10.01
C THR A 140 11.74 -13.34 11.50
N ARG A 141 12.07 -14.54 11.99
CA ARG A 141 12.50 -14.76 13.37
C ARG A 141 13.78 -13.97 13.67
N ARG A 142 14.75 -13.97 12.76
CA ARG A 142 15.97 -13.20 12.91
C ARG A 142 15.69 -11.69 12.96
N PHE A 143 14.78 -11.20 12.11
CA PHE A 143 14.39 -9.78 12.11
C PHE A 143 13.71 -9.38 13.43
N ALA A 144 12.84 -10.22 13.97
CA ALA A 144 12.23 -10.00 15.27
C ALA A 144 13.28 -9.92 16.39
N GLN A 145 14.29 -10.78 16.35
CA GLN A 145 15.39 -10.79 17.31
C GLN A 145 16.23 -9.51 17.27
N GLU A 146 16.57 -9.03 16.06
CA GLU A 146 17.35 -7.80 15.89
C GLU A 146 16.59 -6.54 16.32
N LEU A 147 15.26 -6.58 16.26
CA LEU A 147 14.40 -5.45 16.63
C LEU A 147 13.90 -5.53 18.09
N ARG A 148 14.22 -6.56 18.86
CA ARG A 148 13.68 -6.80 20.19
C ARG A 148 13.68 -5.57 21.10
N ASP A 149 14.78 -4.85 21.15
CA ASP A 149 14.96 -3.73 22.09
C ASP A 149 14.18 -2.46 21.67
N VAL A 150 13.62 -2.44 20.45
CA VAL A 150 12.97 -1.27 19.88
C VAL A 150 11.50 -1.49 19.52
N VAL A 151 11.03 -2.75 19.48
CA VAL A 151 9.62 -3.10 19.28
C VAL A 151 8.97 -3.58 20.57
N GLY A 152 7.66 -3.53 20.65
CA GLY A 152 6.90 -4.00 21.81
C GLY A 152 5.50 -3.42 21.85
N PRO A 153 4.58 -4.01 22.66
CA PRO A 153 3.16 -3.59 22.70
C PRO A 153 2.96 -2.14 23.14
N HIS A 154 3.92 -1.56 23.85
CA HIS A 154 3.86 -0.19 24.35
C HIS A 154 4.88 0.75 23.69
N THR A 155 5.69 0.25 22.79
CA THR A 155 6.79 0.98 22.16
C THR A 155 6.59 1.12 20.65
N ASP A 156 6.58 0.01 19.93
CA ASP A 156 6.46 -0.04 18.47
C ASP A 156 5.82 -1.35 18.04
N ILE A 157 4.70 -1.28 17.36
CA ILE A 157 3.87 -2.43 17.01
C ILE A 157 3.90 -2.65 15.50
N PRO A 158 4.67 -3.63 15.00
CA PRO A 158 4.66 -4.03 13.59
C PRO A 158 3.31 -4.59 13.14
N ALA A 159 3.17 -4.67 11.80
CA ALA A 159 2.00 -5.22 11.12
C ALA A 159 2.44 -5.82 9.76
N PRO A 160 1.62 -6.61 9.09
CA PRO A 160 1.94 -7.06 7.73
C PRO A 160 1.88 -5.91 6.72
N ASP A 161 2.68 -6.03 5.68
CA ASP A 161 2.69 -5.17 4.49
C ASP A 161 3.03 -6.04 3.25
N MET A 162 3.40 -5.42 2.13
CA MET A 162 3.77 -6.16 0.93
C MET A 162 4.86 -7.20 1.20
N GLY A 163 4.63 -8.43 0.74
CA GLY A 163 5.55 -9.56 0.91
C GLY A 163 5.57 -10.17 2.31
N THR A 164 4.66 -9.76 3.20
CA THR A 164 4.44 -10.37 4.52
C THR A 164 2.95 -10.57 4.77
N ASP A 165 2.62 -11.54 5.59
CA ASP A 165 1.26 -12.02 5.83
C ASP A 165 0.99 -12.33 7.32
N ALA A 166 -0.12 -12.98 7.59
CA ALA A 166 -0.51 -13.38 8.93
C ALA A 166 0.43 -14.44 9.54
N GLN A 167 0.98 -15.33 8.69
CA GLN A 167 1.95 -16.35 9.12
C GLN A 167 3.29 -15.70 9.51
N THR A 168 3.78 -14.77 8.71
CA THR A 168 4.97 -13.96 9.00
C THR A 168 4.83 -13.24 10.34
N MET A 169 3.65 -12.67 10.63
CA MET A 169 3.38 -12.02 11.92
C MET A 169 3.34 -13.02 13.08
N SER A 170 2.90 -14.26 12.84
CA SER A 170 2.94 -15.32 13.85
C SER A 170 4.37 -15.69 14.23
N TRP A 171 5.25 -15.87 13.25
CA TRP A 171 6.69 -16.14 13.48
C TRP A 171 7.39 -14.98 14.19
N PHE A 172 7.05 -13.74 13.82
CA PHE A 172 7.60 -12.55 14.48
C PHE A 172 7.19 -12.50 15.96
N MET A 173 5.89 -12.70 16.25
CA MET A 173 5.35 -12.74 17.61
C MET A 173 6.00 -13.84 18.45
N ASP A 174 6.10 -15.04 17.89
CA ASP A 174 6.67 -16.19 18.57
C ASP A 174 8.15 -15.97 18.91
N ALA A 175 8.96 -15.49 17.94
CA ALA A 175 10.37 -15.21 18.16
C ALA A 175 10.59 -14.11 19.20
N TYR A 176 9.76 -13.06 19.22
CA TYR A 176 9.79 -12.03 20.25
C TYR A 176 9.42 -12.60 21.62
N SER A 177 8.33 -13.36 21.69
CA SER A 177 7.81 -13.96 22.93
C SER A 177 8.83 -14.93 23.58
N MET A 178 9.54 -15.70 22.76
CA MET A 178 10.61 -16.60 23.26
C MET A 178 11.72 -15.82 23.98
N GLN A 179 12.05 -14.61 23.52
CA GLN A 179 13.09 -13.78 24.15
C GLN A 179 12.57 -13.07 25.42
N GLU A 180 11.28 -12.78 25.49
CA GLU A 180 10.65 -12.21 26.68
C GLU A 180 10.36 -13.25 27.76
N GLY A 181 10.36 -14.53 27.41
CA GLY A 181 10.04 -15.62 28.32
C GLY A 181 8.56 -15.76 28.65
N GLU A 182 7.70 -15.03 27.94
CA GLU A 182 6.24 -15.11 28.03
C GLU A 182 5.61 -14.82 26.66
N THR A 183 4.37 -15.26 26.46
CA THR A 183 3.64 -14.98 25.23
C THR A 183 3.17 -13.53 25.19
N VAL A 184 3.60 -12.74 24.18
CA VAL A 184 3.29 -11.32 24.02
C VAL A 184 2.51 -11.06 22.73
N PRO A 185 1.20 -11.38 22.67
CA PRO A 185 0.41 -11.23 21.45
C PRO A 185 0.30 -9.78 20.97
N GLY A 186 0.42 -8.81 21.89
CA GLY A 186 0.32 -7.38 21.60
C GLY A 186 1.50 -6.81 20.79
N VAL A 187 2.60 -7.56 20.61
CA VAL A 187 3.79 -7.04 19.90
C VAL A 187 3.53 -6.78 18.43
N VAL A 188 2.64 -7.52 17.77
CA VAL A 188 2.28 -7.31 16.35
C VAL A 188 0.77 -7.39 16.14
N THR A 189 0.30 -6.77 15.06
CA THR A 189 -1.07 -6.94 14.55
C THR A 189 -1.08 -7.73 13.23
N GLY A 190 -2.25 -8.21 12.81
CA GLY A 190 -2.42 -8.93 11.54
C GLY A 190 -2.11 -10.42 11.57
N LYS A 191 -1.79 -10.98 12.74
CA LYS A 191 -1.68 -12.42 12.95
C LYS A 191 -3.05 -13.11 13.01
N PRO A 192 -3.14 -14.44 12.82
CA PRO A 192 -4.40 -15.18 12.86
C PRO A 192 -5.11 -15.05 14.22
N PRO A 193 -6.47 -15.10 14.25
CA PRO A 193 -7.24 -15.07 15.49
C PRO A 193 -6.84 -16.15 16.50
N VAL A 194 -6.48 -17.33 16.04
CA VAL A 194 -6.10 -18.47 16.90
C VAL A 194 -4.87 -18.18 17.77
N VAL A 195 -4.00 -17.26 17.35
CA VAL A 195 -2.82 -16.81 18.11
C VAL A 195 -2.98 -15.39 18.66
N GLY A 196 -4.21 -14.94 18.88
CA GLY A 196 -4.52 -13.64 19.49
C GLY A 196 -4.65 -12.49 18.48
N GLY A 197 -4.93 -12.79 17.22
CA GLY A 197 -5.29 -11.80 16.19
C GLY A 197 -6.75 -11.36 16.31
N SER A 198 -7.13 -10.34 15.53
CA SER A 198 -8.50 -9.81 15.47
C SER A 198 -9.21 -10.31 14.22
N HIS A 199 -10.49 -10.67 14.36
CA HIS A 199 -11.35 -11.00 13.21
C HIS A 199 -11.52 -9.79 12.27
N GLY A 200 -11.69 -10.08 10.98
CA GLY A 200 -11.98 -9.09 9.94
C GLY A 200 -10.77 -8.30 9.44
N ARG A 201 -9.54 -8.63 9.86
CA ARG A 201 -8.33 -7.96 9.37
C ARG A 201 -8.13 -8.14 7.87
N ASP A 202 -8.43 -9.32 7.34
CA ASP A 202 -8.19 -9.66 5.93
C ASP A 202 -9.00 -8.78 4.99
N GLY A 203 -10.28 -8.55 5.31
CA GLY A 203 -11.16 -7.65 4.55
C GLY A 203 -11.07 -6.18 4.93
N ALA A 204 -10.40 -5.81 6.03
CA ALA A 204 -10.43 -4.43 6.56
C ALA A 204 -9.92 -3.36 5.58
N PRO A 205 -8.83 -3.56 4.80
CA PRO A 205 -8.38 -2.58 3.83
C PRO A 205 -9.42 -2.30 2.74
N GLY A 206 -9.98 -3.35 2.14
CA GLY A 206 -11.03 -3.22 1.12
C GLY A 206 -12.32 -2.61 1.69
N ARG A 207 -12.72 -3.03 2.90
CA ARG A 207 -13.87 -2.43 3.60
C ARG A 207 -13.70 -0.94 3.82
N SER A 208 -12.51 -0.49 4.21
CA SER A 208 -12.25 0.95 4.41
C SER A 208 -12.35 1.73 3.11
N VAL A 209 -11.90 1.16 1.99
CA VAL A 209 -12.04 1.76 0.64
C VAL A 209 -13.52 1.87 0.27
N ALA A 210 -14.30 0.81 0.44
CA ALA A 210 -15.73 0.81 0.15
C ALA A 210 -16.50 1.85 1.01
N ILE A 211 -16.21 1.95 2.32
CA ILE A 211 -16.81 2.96 3.19
C ILE A 211 -16.49 4.36 2.70
N VAL A 212 -15.22 4.66 2.40
CA VAL A 212 -14.81 5.98 1.91
C VAL A 212 -15.43 6.29 0.55
N ALA A 213 -15.51 5.30 -0.35
CA ALA A 213 -16.20 5.46 -1.65
C ALA A 213 -17.68 5.83 -1.48
N ARG A 214 -18.39 5.12 -0.60
CA ARG A 214 -19.79 5.40 -0.27
C ARG A 214 -19.98 6.81 0.31
N GLU A 215 -19.19 7.19 1.29
CA GLU A 215 -19.28 8.52 1.91
C GLU A 215 -18.95 9.63 0.92
N ALA A 216 -17.97 9.40 0.03
CA ALA A 216 -17.62 10.35 -1.03
C ALA A 216 -18.74 10.48 -2.05
N ALA A 217 -19.33 9.37 -2.51
CA ALA A 217 -20.48 9.36 -3.39
C ALA A 217 -21.64 10.18 -2.80
N ALA A 218 -22.01 9.89 -1.54
CA ALA A 218 -23.05 10.63 -0.83
C ALA A 218 -22.74 12.13 -0.72
N HIS A 219 -21.47 12.51 -0.46
CA HIS A 219 -21.05 13.91 -0.41
C HIS A 219 -21.23 14.62 -1.77
N HIS A 220 -21.07 13.90 -2.88
CA HIS A 220 -21.29 14.41 -4.24
C HIS A 220 -22.72 14.25 -4.73
N GLY A 221 -23.65 13.78 -3.91
CA GLY A 221 -25.05 13.60 -4.26
C GLY A 221 -25.31 12.38 -5.13
N ILE A 222 -24.39 11.45 -5.20
CA ILE A 222 -24.51 10.17 -5.91
C ILE A 222 -25.14 9.16 -4.95
N ASP A 223 -26.29 8.59 -5.34
CA ASP A 223 -26.88 7.46 -4.63
C ASP A 223 -26.07 6.20 -4.96
N LEU A 224 -25.56 5.53 -3.93
CA LEU A 224 -24.79 4.30 -4.14
C LEU A 224 -25.63 3.20 -4.79
N SER A 225 -26.95 3.18 -4.54
CA SER A 225 -27.84 2.21 -5.16
C SER A 225 -27.93 2.45 -6.66
N GLY A 226 -27.35 1.55 -7.44
CA GLY A 226 -27.26 1.63 -8.89
C GLY A 226 -26.11 2.48 -9.43
N ALA A 227 -25.28 3.06 -8.56
CA ALA A 227 -24.05 3.75 -8.99
C ALA A 227 -23.09 2.78 -9.67
N THR A 228 -22.54 3.18 -10.81
CA THR A 228 -21.58 2.38 -11.58
C THR A 228 -20.19 2.47 -10.96
N VAL A 229 -19.53 1.31 -10.82
CA VAL A 229 -18.19 1.21 -10.18
C VAL A 229 -17.22 0.47 -11.08
N ALA A 230 -16.03 1.03 -11.26
CA ALA A 230 -14.89 0.34 -11.87
C ALA A 230 -13.77 0.16 -10.84
N VAL A 231 -13.18 -1.05 -10.77
CA VAL A 231 -12.14 -1.40 -9.80
C VAL A 231 -10.89 -1.85 -10.53
N GLN A 232 -9.79 -1.10 -10.41
CA GLN A 232 -8.50 -1.51 -10.92
C GLN A 232 -7.71 -2.26 -9.86
N GLY A 233 -7.39 -3.53 -10.12
CA GLY A 233 -6.73 -4.43 -9.20
C GLY A 233 -7.72 -5.24 -8.36
N PHE A 234 -7.85 -6.54 -8.66
CA PHE A 234 -8.78 -7.46 -7.98
C PHE A 234 -8.03 -8.41 -7.02
N GLY A 235 -7.03 -7.88 -6.31
CA GLY A 235 -6.39 -8.53 -5.16
C GLY A 235 -7.18 -8.30 -3.87
N SER A 236 -6.56 -8.61 -2.72
CA SER A 236 -7.20 -8.54 -1.40
C SER A 236 -7.95 -7.22 -1.13
N VAL A 237 -7.42 -6.06 -1.54
CA VAL A 237 -8.08 -4.77 -1.32
C VAL A 237 -9.24 -4.54 -2.30
N GLY A 238 -8.98 -4.69 -3.60
CA GLY A 238 -9.97 -4.39 -4.64
C GLY A 238 -11.13 -5.35 -4.64
N ALA A 239 -10.89 -6.65 -4.50
CA ALA A 239 -11.96 -7.65 -4.44
C ALA A 239 -12.88 -7.44 -3.24
N ASN A 240 -12.33 -7.19 -2.04
CA ASN A 240 -13.14 -6.89 -0.87
C ASN A 240 -13.91 -5.57 -1.01
N ALA A 241 -13.33 -4.54 -1.67
CA ALA A 241 -14.03 -3.30 -1.92
C ALA A 241 -15.15 -3.47 -2.94
N ALA A 242 -14.92 -4.16 -4.06
CA ALA A 242 -15.88 -4.45 -5.11
C ALA A 242 -17.09 -5.22 -4.56
N ARG A 243 -16.83 -6.35 -3.87
CA ARG A 243 -17.89 -7.20 -3.28
C ARG A 243 -18.75 -6.43 -2.28
N LEU A 244 -18.14 -5.57 -1.44
CA LEU A 244 -18.90 -4.78 -0.49
C LEU A 244 -19.72 -3.66 -1.16
N LEU A 245 -19.20 -3.01 -2.20
CA LEU A 245 -19.95 -2.00 -2.94
C LEU A 245 -21.14 -2.64 -3.68
N ASP A 246 -20.95 -3.82 -4.26
CA ASP A 246 -21.99 -4.65 -4.87
C ASP A 246 -23.05 -5.05 -3.83
N ASP A 247 -22.64 -5.61 -2.68
CA ASP A 247 -23.55 -5.96 -1.57
C ASP A 247 -24.38 -4.75 -1.07
N TRP A 248 -23.85 -3.54 -1.21
CA TRP A 248 -24.55 -2.30 -0.83
C TRP A 248 -25.40 -1.70 -1.96
N GLY A 249 -25.49 -2.38 -3.11
CA GLY A 249 -26.39 -2.05 -4.21
C GLY A 249 -25.77 -1.20 -5.32
N ALA A 250 -24.46 -1.01 -5.34
CA ALA A 250 -23.76 -0.44 -6.50
C ALA A 250 -23.70 -1.47 -7.64
N THR A 251 -23.51 -1.00 -8.86
CA THR A 251 -23.32 -1.85 -10.05
C THR A 251 -21.82 -1.86 -10.40
N VAL A 252 -21.11 -2.93 -10.05
CA VAL A 252 -19.69 -3.06 -10.41
C VAL A 252 -19.59 -3.49 -11.87
N VAL A 253 -19.24 -2.58 -12.76
CA VAL A 253 -19.21 -2.82 -14.21
C VAL A 253 -17.85 -3.30 -14.74
N ALA A 254 -16.76 -3.06 -14.02
CA ALA A 254 -15.43 -3.51 -14.43
C ALA A 254 -14.54 -3.85 -13.24
N VAL A 255 -13.75 -4.93 -13.40
CA VAL A 255 -12.65 -5.28 -12.51
C VAL A 255 -11.43 -5.70 -13.30
N SER A 256 -10.22 -5.45 -12.78
CA SER A 256 -8.97 -5.83 -13.47
C SER A 256 -7.94 -6.43 -12.54
N ASP A 257 -7.04 -7.22 -13.13
CA ASP A 257 -5.80 -7.68 -12.50
C ASP A 257 -4.59 -7.35 -13.39
N VAL A 258 -3.44 -8.00 -13.16
CA VAL A 258 -2.21 -7.80 -13.96
C VAL A 258 -2.33 -8.28 -15.40
N ASN A 259 -3.30 -9.14 -15.72
CA ASN A 259 -3.47 -9.77 -17.03
C ASN A 259 -4.48 -8.99 -17.91
N GLY A 260 -5.32 -8.15 -17.31
CA GLY A 260 -6.33 -7.39 -18.03
C GLY A 260 -7.56 -7.10 -17.18
N ALA A 261 -8.66 -6.81 -17.84
CA ALA A 261 -9.93 -6.48 -17.20
C ALA A 261 -11.11 -7.15 -17.90
N VAL A 262 -12.14 -7.43 -17.13
CA VAL A 262 -13.47 -7.81 -17.61
C VAL A 262 -14.42 -6.65 -17.41
N TYR A 263 -15.35 -6.47 -18.35
CA TYR A 263 -16.34 -5.39 -18.35
C TYR A 263 -17.71 -5.89 -18.75
N ASP A 264 -18.70 -5.53 -17.97
CA ASP A 264 -20.12 -5.71 -18.25
C ASP A 264 -20.90 -4.44 -17.87
N PRO A 265 -21.50 -3.71 -18.81
CA PRO A 265 -22.27 -2.51 -18.50
C PRO A 265 -23.51 -2.78 -17.65
N ASP A 266 -24.02 -4.00 -17.64
CA ASP A 266 -25.17 -4.42 -16.84
C ASP A 266 -24.78 -4.86 -15.42
N GLY A 267 -23.47 -5.00 -15.15
CA GLY A 267 -22.89 -5.36 -13.84
C GLY A 267 -22.34 -6.79 -13.78
N LEU A 268 -21.22 -6.92 -13.10
CA LEU A 268 -20.52 -8.19 -12.85
C LEU A 268 -21.01 -8.81 -11.54
N ASP A 269 -21.15 -10.14 -11.48
CA ASP A 269 -21.22 -10.87 -10.21
C ASP A 269 -19.84 -10.89 -9.54
N THR A 270 -19.56 -9.92 -8.70
CA THR A 270 -18.25 -9.74 -8.07
C THR A 270 -17.85 -10.90 -7.15
N HIS A 271 -18.82 -11.68 -6.66
CA HIS A 271 -18.58 -12.85 -5.83
C HIS A 271 -18.16 -14.07 -6.66
N ALA A 272 -18.55 -14.11 -7.94
CA ALA A 272 -18.15 -15.16 -8.87
C ALA A 272 -16.79 -14.87 -9.53
N VAL A 273 -16.29 -13.62 -9.50
CA VAL A 273 -14.96 -13.30 -10.04
C VAL A 273 -13.87 -13.81 -9.06
N PRO A 274 -12.97 -14.73 -9.52
CA PRO A 274 -11.91 -15.22 -8.67
C PRO A 274 -10.83 -14.15 -8.44
N THR A 275 -10.07 -14.27 -7.34
CA THR A 275 -8.95 -13.39 -7.04
C THR A 275 -7.63 -14.00 -7.52
N HIS A 276 -6.61 -13.18 -7.75
CA HIS A 276 -5.29 -13.65 -8.15
C HIS A 276 -4.62 -14.59 -7.13
N GLU A 277 -5.04 -14.56 -5.86
CA GLU A 277 -4.59 -15.50 -4.83
C GLU A 277 -5.20 -16.90 -5.04
N GLU A 278 -6.35 -16.98 -5.70
CA GLU A 278 -7.04 -18.24 -6.01
C GLU A 278 -6.56 -18.83 -7.35
N GLU A 279 -6.36 -17.98 -8.38
CA GLU A 279 -5.91 -18.40 -9.72
C GLU A 279 -4.98 -17.36 -10.36
N PRO A 280 -3.90 -17.74 -11.06
CA PRO A 280 -2.94 -16.79 -11.66
C PRO A 280 -3.52 -15.84 -12.71
N GLU A 281 -4.56 -16.25 -13.45
CA GLU A 281 -5.24 -15.48 -14.49
C GLU A 281 -6.69 -15.13 -14.08
N ALA A 282 -6.93 -15.01 -12.80
CA ALA A 282 -8.23 -15.04 -12.15
C ALA A 282 -9.31 -14.18 -12.82
N VAL A 283 -9.07 -12.88 -12.98
CA VAL A 283 -10.06 -11.96 -13.55
C VAL A 283 -10.41 -12.34 -14.99
N MET A 284 -9.41 -12.74 -15.79
CA MET A 284 -9.61 -13.08 -17.21
C MET A 284 -10.30 -14.43 -17.43
N THR A 285 -10.45 -15.25 -16.39
CA THR A 285 -11.21 -16.52 -16.46
C THR A 285 -12.72 -16.31 -16.29
N HIS A 286 -13.11 -15.14 -15.76
CA HIS A 286 -14.53 -14.81 -15.60
C HIS A 286 -15.17 -14.45 -16.96
N GLU A 287 -16.32 -15.06 -17.27
CA GLU A 287 -17.06 -14.76 -18.49
C GLU A 287 -17.74 -13.38 -18.38
N ALA A 288 -17.40 -12.47 -19.28
CA ALA A 288 -17.99 -11.15 -19.39
C ALA A 288 -18.15 -10.76 -20.87
N PRO A 289 -19.08 -9.84 -21.21
CA PRO A 289 -19.32 -9.41 -22.61
C PRO A 289 -18.09 -8.81 -23.28
N GLU A 290 -17.25 -8.11 -22.51
CA GLU A 290 -16.07 -7.44 -23.05
C GLU A 290 -14.83 -7.61 -22.15
N THR A 291 -13.65 -7.55 -22.77
CA THR A 291 -12.36 -7.47 -22.07
C THR A 291 -11.69 -6.15 -22.39
N LEU A 292 -11.02 -5.56 -21.38
CA LEU A 292 -10.35 -4.26 -21.50
C LEU A 292 -8.88 -4.35 -21.06
N SER A 293 -8.09 -3.33 -21.40
CA SER A 293 -6.77 -3.14 -20.79
C SER A 293 -6.91 -2.50 -19.39
N ASN A 294 -5.87 -2.64 -18.57
CA ASN A 294 -5.81 -2.00 -17.25
C ASN A 294 -5.95 -0.47 -17.32
N GLU A 295 -5.40 0.14 -18.36
CA GLU A 295 -5.49 1.60 -18.58
C GLU A 295 -6.91 2.01 -18.93
N ALA A 296 -7.61 1.22 -19.75
CA ALA A 296 -8.98 1.50 -20.16
C ALA A 296 -9.94 1.52 -18.97
N VAL A 297 -9.73 0.68 -17.95
CA VAL A 297 -10.53 0.70 -16.72
C VAL A 297 -10.49 2.05 -16.00
N LEU A 298 -9.34 2.73 -16.03
CA LEU A 298 -9.18 4.06 -15.41
C LEU A 298 -9.92 5.16 -16.15
N GLU A 299 -10.28 4.94 -17.43
CA GLU A 299 -10.88 5.90 -18.34
C GLU A 299 -12.37 5.65 -18.58
N LEU A 300 -12.95 4.64 -17.93
CA LEU A 300 -14.38 4.35 -17.99
C LEU A 300 -15.23 5.51 -17.47
N ASP A 301 -16.35 5.72 -18.12
CA ASP A 301 -17.38 6.68 -17.69
C ASP A 301 -18.25 6.01 -16.62
N VAL A 302 -17.87 6.19 -15.37
CA VAL A 302 -18.49 5.56 -14.19
C VAL A 302 -18.63 6.58 -13.07
N ASP A 303 -19.57 6.35 -12.16
CA ASP A 303 -19.76 7.21 -10.99
C ASP A 303 -18.54 7.09 -10.03
N ILE A 304 -18.04 5.88 -9.82
CA ILE A 304 -16.97 5.60 -8.83
C ILE A 304 -15.85 4.79 -9.46
N LEU A 305 -14.62 5.31 -9.38
CA LEU A 305 -13.41 4.60 -9.76
C LEU A 305 -12.60 4.21 -8.50
N VAL A 306 -12.24 2.94 -8.39
CA VAL A 306 -11.45 2.39 -7.28
C VAL A 306 -10.09 1.87 -7.77
N PRO A 307 -9.04 2.69 -7.85
CA PRO A 307 -7.68 2.22 -8.10
C PRO A 307 -7.13 1.49 -6.88
N ALA A 308 -7.03 0.17 -6.92
CA ALA A 308 -6.58 -0.69 -5.83
C ALA A 308 -5.38 -1.58 -6.19
N ALA A 309 -4.76 -1.39 -7.37
CA ALA A 309 -3.59 -2.12 -7.85
C ALA A 309 -2.27 -1.53 -7.32
N VAL A 310 -1.40 -1.09 -8.21
CA VAL A 310 -0.11 -0.47 -7.86
C VAL A 310 -0.24 1.05 -7.67
N GLY A 311 0.76 1.67 -7.07
CA GLY A 311 0.84 3.12 -6.99
C GLY A 311 1.10 3.78 -8.35
N ASN A 312 0.83 5.10 -8.45
CA ASN A 312 1.11 5.91 -9.63
C ASN A 312 0.31 5.56 -10.91
N VAL A 313 -0.88 4.97 -10.79
CA VAL A 313 -1.74 4.67 -11.93
C VAL A 313 -2.45 5.90 -12.49
N LEU A 314 -2.78 6.89 -11.65
CA LEU A 314 -3.30 8.18 -12.09
C LEU A 314 -2.18 9.21 -12.13
N THR A 315 -1.88 9.71 -13.32
CA THR A 315 -0.74 10.58 -13.63
C THR A 315 -1.20 11.89 -14.25
N ALA A 316 -0.29 12.86 -14.42
CA ALA A 316 -0.60 14.04 -15.19
C ALA A 316 -0.94 13.71 -16.67
N ASP A 317 -0.38 12.59 -17.16
CA ASP A 317 -0.52 12.20 -18.57
C ASP A 317 -1.86 11.50 -18.86
N ASN A 318 -2.55 10.96 -17.85
CA ASN A 318 -3.84 10.29 -18.01
C ASN A 318 -5.00 10.93 -17.22
N ALA A 319 -4.72 11.91 -16.37
CA ALA A 319 -5.74 12.55 -15.54
C ALA A 319 -6.88 13.19 -16.34
N ASP A 320 -6.58 13.74 -17.54
CA ASP A 320 -7.56 14.37 -18.41
C ASP A 320 -8.52 13.35 -19.08
N ARG A 321 -8.17 12.06 -19.08
CA ARG A 321 -8.99 10.98 -19.62
C ARG A 321 -9.84 10.27 -18.57
N VAL A 322 -9.57 10.50 -17.28
CA VAL A 322 -10.39 9.97 -16.17
C VAL A 322 -11.74 10.66 -16.17
N ARG A 323 -12.81 9.87 -16.33
CA ARG A 323 -14.19 10.38 -16.42
C ARG A 323 -15.01 10.16 -15.17
N ALA A 324 -14.52 9.34 -14.24
CA ALA A 324 -15.23 9.04 -13.00
C ALA A 324 -15.51 10.31 -12.16
N ASP A 325 -16.72 10.42 -11.62
CA ASP A 325 -17.10 11.54 -10.75
C ASP A 325 -16.40 11.49 -9.41
N VAL A 326 -16.19 10.29 -8.86
CA VAL A 326 -15.49 10.04 -7.60
C VAL A 326 -14.38 9.02 -7.80
N SER A 327 -13.20 9.28 -7.25
CA SER A 327 -12.13 8.27 -7.18
C SER A 327 -11.77 7.98 -5.73
N SER A 328 -11.93 6.71 -5.30
CA SER A 328 -11.56 6.20 -3.98
C SER A 328 -10.39 5.21 -4.11
N ARG A 329 -9.21 5.58 -3.59
CA ARG A 329 -7.99 4.81 -3.78
C ARG A 329 -7.76 3.78 -2.68
N GLY A 330 -7.51 2.55 -3.06
CA GLY A 330 -7.14 1.45 -2.17
C GLY A 330 -5.68 1.45 -1.73
N ARG A 331 -4.84 2.34 -2.27
CA ARG A 331 -3.40 2.35 -1.99
C ARG A 331 -2.85 3.77 -1.81
N THR A 332 -1.84 3.92 -0.94
CA THR A 332 -1.09 5.17 -0.76
C THR A 332 -0.24 5.46 -1.99
N ASP A 333 -0.47 6.62 -2.61
CA ASP A 333 0.24 7.02 -3.79
C ASP A 333 1.06 8.31 -3.60
N ARG A 334 2.11 8.46 -4.40
CA ARG A 334 3.15 9.51 -4.33
C ARG A 334 2.77 10.82 -5.04
N ARG A 335 1.48 11.16 -5.33
CA ARG A 335 1.23 12.14 -6.39
C ARG A 335 0.61 13.47 -6.04
N ARG A 336 0.84 14.40 -7.04
CA ARG A 336 0.24 15.71 -7.20
C ARG A 336 -1.28 15.61 -7.31
N PRO A 337 -2.03 16.60 -6.82
CA PRO A 337 -3.47 16.64 -7.07
C PRO A 337 -3.72 16.74 -8.59
N PRO A 338 -4.75 16.06 -9.10
CA PRO A 338 -5.18 16.21 -10.49
C PRO A 338 -5.60 17.66 -10.76
N PRO A 339 -5.53 18.13 -12.01
CA PRO A 339 -6.12 19.40 -12.39
C PRO A 339 -7.64 19.38 -12.12
N THR A 340 -8.19 20.52 -11.86
CA THR A 340 -9.46 20.90 -11.23
C THR A 340 -10.77 20.38 -11.87
N ARG A 341 -10.87 19.16 -12.37
CA ARG A 341 -12.14 18.58 -12.84
C ARG A 341 -12.55 17.28 -12.14
N CYS A 342 -11.64 16.54 -11.59
CA CYS A 342 -11.98 15.44 -10.69
C CYS A 342 -12.04 16.01 -9.26
N SER A 343 -13.22 16.39 -8.84
CA SER A 343 -13.44 17.01 -7.55
C SER A 343 -13.58 15.96 -6.47
N THR A 344 -12.57 15.37 -6.04
CA THR A 344 -12.35 14.86 -4.68
C THR A 344 -11.54 13.57 -4.68
N THR A 345 -10.31 13.69 -4.26
CA THR A 345 -9.54 12.56 -3.75
C THR A 345 -10.06 12.27 -2.34
N ALA A 346 -11.03 11.39 -2.21
CA ALA A 346 -11.47 10.88 -0.92
C ALA A 346 -10.55 9.74 -0.47
N ALA A 347 -9.27 10.02 -0.32
CA ALA A 347 -8.36 9.10 0.36
C ALA A 347 -7.14 9.88 0.83
N CYS A 348 -7.24 10.45 1.98
CA CYS A 348 -6.31 11.07 2.88
C CYS A 348 -6.88 12.41 3.39
N ARG A 349 -7.93 12.31 4.14
CA ARG A 349 -8.13 13.17 5.30
C ARG A 349 -7.99 12.32 6.51
#